data_c0fcdd3fce30c7107691e40c9cfdaf87
#
_entry.id   c0fcdd3fce30c7107691e40c9cfdaf87
#
_cell.length_a   1.000
_cell.length_b   1.000
_cell.length_c   1.000
_cell.angle_alpha   90.00
_cell.angle_beta   90.00
_cell.angle_gamma   90.00
#
_symmetry.space_group_name_H-M   'P 1'
#
loop_
_entity.id
_entity.type
_entity.pdbx_description
1 polymer ?
#
loop_
_entity_poly.entity_id
_entity_poly.type
_entity_poly.pdbx_seq_one_letter_code
_entity_poly.pdbx_strand_id
1 'polypeptide(L)'
;MVAPSPIAATPMAFVRAIVAAYRRYGKDPAQALSQAQIAPEQVAKIDARITAWQMETLSGAAMQELDDEALAWFSRRLPWGSYGMLARASISAPTLGVAISRWCRHHGLIAPDIALSLEVTGSVATIRIAERSEHLTQGSGLVGDFAEVKEEPATRAGDTQQKPPPARSPAHADSALAGRAAWDSAPYPPPAVGAPPLPAQNPMPPCLPEPMREFCLVSVLRNVLGLACWMVDSRIQLLGAQFPFATPPHANAYAVLFSGPTTFGADSAHIQFDAQYLALPLRRDEKALQQMLQHALPLTVLQYRRDRLLVQRVRQTLASHAQQTHSAEALATLLNVSPRTLHRQLKEEGATLQGLKDEVRQGRAIELLHRTERPIKQVAEAAGFRNEKSFIRAFKGWTGLSPAEFRKKALPLER
;
A
#
# COMPACT_ATOMS: atom_id res chain seq x y z
N MET A 1 -8.98 -15.69 30.08
CA MET A 1 -9.36 -14.73 29.03
C MET A 1 -9.23 -15.46 27.71
N VAL A 2 -10.36 -15.73 27.04
CA VAL A 2 -10.38 -16.36 25.70
C VAL A 2 -9.83 -15.33 24.73
N ALA A 3 -8.78 -15.70 23.98
CA ALA A 3 -8.26 -14.84 22.92
C ALA A 3 -9.42 -14.52 21.94
N PRO A 4 -9.57 -13.27 21.49
CA PRO A 4 -10.63 -12.94 20.53
C PRO A 4 -10.44 -13.80 19.28
N SER A 5 -11.50 -14.50 18.88
CA SER A 5 -11.49 -15.31 17.66
C SER A 5 -11.02 -14.46 16.48
N PRO A 6 -10.10 -14.95 15.65
CA PRO A 6 -9.61 -14.20 14.51
C PRO A 6 -10.78 -13.83 13.58
N ILE A 7 -10.86 -12.57 13.18
CA ILE A 7 -11.95 -12.06 12.33
C ILE A 7 -11.90 -12.78 10.98
N ALA A 8 -12.95 -13.53 10.65
CA ALA A 8 -13.12 -14.12 9.33
C ALA A 8 -13.57 -13.02 8.34
N ALA A 9 -12.63 -12.55 7.53
CA ALA A 9 -12.83 -11.40 6.65
C ALA A 9 -12.76 -11.76 5.16
N THR A 10 -12.04 -12.85 4.81
CA THR A 10 -11.81 -13.24 3.42
C THR A 10 -12.98 -14.05 2.88
N PRO A 11 -13.58 -13.66 1.74
CA PRO A 11 -14.70 -14.39 1.14
C PRO A 11 -14.30 -15.79 0.68
N MET A 12 -15.22 -16.75 0.81
CA MET A 12 -15.04 -18.11 0.28
C MET A 12 -14.90 -18.12 -1.25
N ALA A 13 -15.35 -17.09 -1.95
CA ALA A 13 -15.13 -16.91 -3.38
C ALA A 13 -13.64 -16.99 -3.76
N PHE A 14 -12.75 -16.42 -2.93
CA PHE A 14 -11.30 -16.47 -3.16
C PHE A 14 -10.72 -17.87 -2.96
N VAL A 15 -11.26 -18.64 -2.01
CA VAL A 15 -10.91 -20.07 -1.86
C VAL A 15 -11.31 -20.85 -3.10
N ARG A 16 -12.53 -20.61 -3.64
CA ARG A 16 -12.98 -21.25 -4.89
C ARG A 16 -12.09 -20.91 -6.07
N ALA A 17 -11.60 -19.67 -6.16
CA ALA A 17 -10.64 -19.28 -7.19
C ALA A 17 -9.30 -20.04 -7.07
N ILE A 18 -8.80 -20.25 -5.85
CA ILE A 18 -7.59 -21.05 -5.60
C ILE A 18 -7.85 -22.53 -5.98
N VAL A 19 -8.99 -23.09 -5.60
CA VAL A 19 -9.38 -24.46 -6.00
C VAL A 19 -9.49 -24.58 -7.53
N ALA A 20 -9.99 -23.54 -8.22
CA ALA A 20 -10.03 -23.50 -9.67
C ALA A 20 -8.62 -23.50 -10.30
N ALA A 21 -7.65 -22.82 -9.67
CA ALA A 21 -6.25 -22.86 -10.08
C ALA A 21 -5.67 -24.28 -10.02
N TYR A 22 -5.91 -25.02 -8.93
CA TYR A 22 -5.51 -26.42 -8.83
C TYR A 22 -6.08 -27.27 -9.97
N ARG A 23 -7.38 -27.14 -10.24
CA ARG A 23 -8.06 -27.87 -11.33
C ARG A 23 -7.46 -27.53 -12.70
N ARG A 24 -7.13 -26.25 -12.92
CA ARG A 24 -6.49 -25.80 -14.16
C ARG A 24 -5.14 -26.44 -14.40
N TYR A 25 -4.38 -26.71 -13.32
CA TYR A 25 -3.10 -27.41 -13.39
C TYR A 25 -3.21 -28.93 -13.25
N GLY A 26 -4.42 -29.48 -13.21
CA GLY A 26 -4.65 -30.91 -13.05
C GLY A 26 -4.19 -31.48 -11.71
N LYS A 27 -4.16 -30.65 -10.65
CA LYS A 27 -3.75 -31.01 -9.29
C LYS A 27 -4.93 -31.03 -8.32
N ASP A 28 -4.78 -31.78 -7.21
CA ASP A 28 -5.78 -31.90 -6.16
C ASP A 28 -5.53 -30.88 -5.05
N PRO A 29 -6.50 -30.02 -4.69
CA PRO A 29 -6.36 -29.04 -3.61
C PRO A 29 -6.52 -29.65 -2.20
N ALA A 30 -6.82 -30.93 -2.04
CA ALA A 30 -7.22 -31.54 -0.76
C ALA A 30 -6.17 -31.33 0.35
N GLN A 31 -4.89 -31.45 0.05
CA GLN A 31 -3.82 -31.27 1.03
C GLN A 31 -3.74 -29.82 1.50
N ALA A 32 -3.78 -28.83 0.59
CA ALA A 32 -3.73 -27.41 0.93
C ALA A 32 -4.97 -26.96 1.72
N LEU A 33 -6.15 -27.44 1.36
CA LEU A 33 -7.40 -27.21 2.12
C LEU A 33 -7.31 -27.78 3.55
N SER A 34 -6.79 -28.99 3.70
CA SER A 34 -6.58 -29.64 5.01
C SER A 34 -5.61 -28.87 5.88
N GLN A 35 -4.47 -28.42 5.32
CA GLN A 35 -3.48 -27.59 6.05
C GLN A 35 -4.10 -26.27 6.52
N ALA A 36 -4.97 -25.66 5.72
CA ALA A 36 -5.69 -24.43 6.06
C ALA A 36 -6.93 -24.69 6.97
N GLN A 37 -7.20 -25.93 7.34
CA GLN A 37 -8.37 -26.31 8.13
C GLN A 37 -9.69 -25.84 7.50
N ILE A 38 -9.81 -25.99 6.18
CA ILE A 38 -11.01 -25.66 5.41
C ILE A 38 -11.64 -26.98 4.94
N ALA A 39 -12.82 -27.29 5.46
CA ALA A 39 -13.54 -28.48 5.02
C ALA A 39 -14.07 -28.31 3.59
N PRO A 40 -14.03 -29.35 2.72
CA PRO A 40 -14.50 -29.26 1.35
C PRO A 40 -15.94 -28.76 1.22
N GLU A 41 -16.82 -29.12 2.16
CA GLU A 41 -18.23 -28.72 2.19
C GLU A 41 -18.38 -27.21 2.47
N GLN A 42 -17.41 -26.58 3.12
CA GLN A 42 -17.41 -25.14 3.35
C GLN A 42 -17.14 -24.36 2.07
N VAL A 43 -16.34 -24.92 1.14
CA VAL A 43 -15.98 -24.26 -0.13
C VAL A 43 -17.23 -23.98 -0.99
N ALA A 44 -18.26 -24.80 -0.88
CA ALA A 44 -19.52 -24.63 -1.60
C ALA A 44 -20.42 -23.49 -1.04
N LYS A 45 -20.19 -23.07 0.21
CA LYS A 45 -21.04 -22.06 0.87
C LYS A 45 -20.72 -20.66 0.36
N ILE A 46 -21.72 -19.97 -0.22
CA ILE A 46 -21.54 -18.66 -0.87
C ILE A 46 -21.16 -17.59 0.13
N ASP A 47 -21.78 -17.57 1.30
CA ASP A 47 -21.61 -16.53 2.34
C ASP A 47 -20.53 -16.86 3.37
N ALA A 48 -19.88 -18.01 3.24
CA ALA A 48 -18.83 -18.39 4.17
C ALA A 48 -17.59 -17.51 4.01
N ARG A 49 -16.89 -17.33 5.13
CA ARG A 49 -15.66 -16.56 5.21
C ARG A 49 -14.60 -17.35 5.95
N ILE A 50 -13.36 -17.06 5.62
CA ILE A 50 -12.18 -17.63 6.26
C ILE A 50 -11.38 -16.54 6.98
N THR A 51 -10.58 -16.94 7.94
CA THR A 51 -9.64 -16.06 8.65
C THR A 51 -8.43 -15.73 7.79
N ALA A 52 -7.73 -14.66 8.15
CA ALA A 52 -6.46 -14.28 7.50
C ALA A 52 -5.43 -15.42 7.54
N TRP A 53 -5.34 -16.15 8.66
CA TRP A 53 -4.46 -17.30 8.81
C TRP A 53 -4.81 -18.44 7.82
N GLN A 54 -6.09 -18.77 7.68
CA GLN A 54 -6.54 -19.78 6.73
C GLN A 54 -6.21 -19.38 5.28
N MET A 55 -6.41 -18.09 4.95
CA MET A 55 -6.07 -17.57 3.62
C MET A 55 -4.56 -17.61 3.37
N GLU A 56 -3.74 -17.22 4.34
CA GLU A 56 -2.28 -17.28 4.26
C GLU A 56 -1.80 -18.73 4.04
N THR A 57 -2.30 -19.66 4.86
CA THR A 57 -1.91 -21.07 4.79
C THR A 57 -2.29 -21.68 3.44
N LEU A 58 -3.55 -21.47 2.99
CA LEU A 58 -4.03 -22.00 1.72
C LEU A 58 -3.28 -21.40 0.53
N SER A 59 -3.13 -20.07 0.49
CA SER A 59 -2.45 -19.41 -0.63
C SER A 59 -0.98 -19.78 -0.69
N GLY A 60 -0.29 -19.83 0.47
CA GLY A 60 1.12 -20.21 0.54
C GLY A 60 1.36 -21.64 0.05
N ALA A 61 0.54 -22.61 0.50
CA ALA A 61 0.61 -23.98 0.01
C ALA A 61 0.33 -24.05 -1.51
N ALA A 62 -0.73 -23.39 -1.98
CA ALA A 62 -1.09 -23.38 -3.38
C ALA A 62 -0.01 -22.79 -4.28
N MET A 63 0.55 -21.64 -3.91
CA MET A 63 1.62 -20.97 -4.68
C MET A 63 2.87 -21.86 -4.81
N GLN A 64 3.23 -22.57 -3.74
CA GLN A 64 4.39 -23.49 -3.76
C GLN A 64 4.10 -24.76 -4.54
N GLU A 65 2.97 -25.43 -4.29
CA GLU A 65 2.61 -26.68 -4.97
C GLU A 65 2.40 -26.49 -6.48
N LEU A 66 1.85 -25.33 -6.88
CA LEU A 66 1.59 -25.00 -8.28
C LEU A 66 2.80 -24.35 -8.95
N ASP A 67 3.82 -23.93 -8.19
CA ASP A 67 4.92 -23.07 -8.64
C ASP A 67 4.38 -21.86 -9.42
N ASP A 68 3.39 -21.20 -8.83
CA ASP A 68 2.73 -20.04 -9.43
C ASP A 68 2.15 -19.10 -8.39
N GLU A 69 2.84 -17.99 -8.11
CA GLU A 69 2.36 -16.94 -7.18
C GLU A 69 1.11 -16.21 -7.69
N ALA A 70 0.82 -16.29 -8.99
CA ALA A 70 -0.38 -15.73 -9.60
C ALA A 70 -1.58 -16.69 -9.53
N LEU A 71 -1.43 -17.93 -9.04
CA LEU A 71 -2.51 -18.89 -8.89
C LEU A 71 -3.36 -19.03 -10.16
N ALA A 72 -2.69 -19.18 -11.29
CA ALA A 72 -3.27 -19.31 -12.63
C ALA A 72 -4.09 -18.08 -13.11
N TRP A 73 -3.84 -16.88 -12.58
CA TRP A 73 -4.50 -15.65 -13.06
C TRP A 73 -4.03 -15.25 -14.45
N PHE A 74 -2.74 -15.43 -14.74
CA PHE A 74 -2.11 -14.92 -15.95
C PHE A 74 -1.88 -16.02 -17.00
N SER A 75 -1.59 -15.61 -18.23
CA SER A 75 -1.25 -16.48 -19.34
C SER A 75 0.04 -17.26 -19.10
N ARG A 76 0.93 -16.73 -18.26
CA ARG A 76 2.17 -17.38 -17.82
C ARG A 76 2.23 -17.47 -16.31
N ARG A 77 2.89 -18.50 -15.79
CA ARG A 77 3.13 -18.65 -14.35
C ARG A 77 4.07 -17.56 -13.85
N LEU A 78 3.83 -17.12 -12.63
CA LEU A 78 4.79 -16.34 -11.84
C LEU A 78 5.51 -17.30 -10.87
N PRO A 79 6.75 -17.71 -11.14
CA PRO A 79 7.45 -18.64 -10.27
C PRO A 79 7.56 -18.14 -8.85
N TRP A 80 7.66 -19.08 -7.89
CA TRP A 80 7.85 -18.76 -6.49
C TRP A 80 9.04 -17.81 -6.29
N GLY A 81 8.84 -16.70 -5.55
CA GLY A 81 9.83 -15.65 -5.36
C GLY A 81 9.62 -14.40 -6.23
N SER A 82 8.67 -14.41 -7.18
CA SER A 82 8.38 -13.27 -8.06
C SER A 82 7.98 -12.02 -7.28
N TYR A 83 7.15 -12.15 -6.25
CA TYR A 83 6.77 -11.05 -5.35
C TYR A 83 7.99 -10.48 -4.61
N GLY A 84 8.84 -11.36 -4.08
CA GLY A 84 10.09 -10.97 -3.41
C GLY A 84 11.04 -10.22 -4.33
N MET A 85 11.17 -10.64 -5.59
CA MET A 85 11.96 -9.97 -6.62
C MET A 85 11.44 -8.55 -6.89
N LEU A 86 10.12 -8.38 -7.09
CA LEU A 86 9.50 -7.07 -7.29
C LEU A 86 9.68 -6.15 -6.07
N ALA A 87 9.54 -6.69 -4.87
CA ALA A 87 9.72 -5.94 -3.63
C ALA A 87 11.18 -5.47 -3.47
N ARG A 88 12.18 -6.33 -3.78
CA ARG A 88 13.61 -5.95 -3.77
C ARG A 88 13.92 -4.87 -4.78
N ALA A 89 13.42 -4.98 -5.99
CA ALA A 89 13.59 -3.95 -7.01
C ALA A 89 13.04 -2.57 -6.59
N SER A 90 12.09 -2.55 -5.66
CA SER A 90 11.40 -1.34 -5.21
C SER A 90 11.97 -0.76 -3.91
N ILE A 91 12.55 -1.58 -3.01
CA ILE A 91 12.90 -1.15 -1.63
C ILE A 91 14.05 -0.14 -1.57
N SER A 92 14.92 -0.10 -2.58
CA SER A 92 16.02 0.88 -2.66
C SER A 92 15.58 2.27 -3.15
N ALA A 93 14.29 2.48 -3.37
CA ALA A 93 13.77 3.76 -3.82
C ALA A 93 13.86 4.83 -2.70
N PRO A 94 14.12 6.11 -3.05
CA PRO A 94 14.19 7.19 -2.05
C PRO A 94 12.81 7.54 -1.46
N THR A 95 11.74 7.39 -2.24
CA THR A 95 10.37 7.72 -1.83
C THR A 95 9.39 6.63 -2.25
N LEU A 96 8.21 6.64 -1.62
CA LEU A 96 7.14 5.70 -1.95
C LEU A 96 6.70 5.82 -3.42
N GLY A 97 6.60 7.03 -3.95
CA GLY A 97 6.22 7.25 -5.35
C GLY A 97 7.15 6.54 -6.33
N VAL A 98 8.46 6.65 -6.11
CA VAL A 98 9.46 5.94 -6.92
C VAL A 98 9.34 4.43 -6.73
N ALA A 99 9.11 3.95 -5.49
CA ALA A 99 8.95 2.53 -5.20
C ALA A 99 7.75 1.92 -5.94
N ILE A 100 6.57 2.57 -5.86
CA ILE A 100 5.35 2.12 -6.56
C ILE A 100 5.54 2.19 -8.08
N SER A 101 6.17 3.23 -8.62
CA SER A 101 6.43 3.35 -10.06
C SER A 101 7.33 2.21 -10.55
N ARG A 102 8.38 1.86 -9.79
CA ARG A 102 9.23 0.69 -10.09
C ARG A 102 8.44 -0.61 -10.03
N TRP A 103 7.62 -0.80 -9.00
CA TRP A 103 6.74 -1.96 -8.87
C TRP A 103 5.84 -2.10 -10.09
N CYS A 104 5.11 -1.06 -10.47
CA CYS A 104 4.21 -1.07 -11.62
C CYS A 104 4.95 -1.45 -12.92
N ARG A 105 6.11 -0.82 -13.15
CA ARG A 105 6.93 -1.09 -14.34
C ARG A 105 7.44 -2.53 -14.39
N HIS A 106 8.00 -3.02 -13.29
CA HIS A 106 8.58 -4.37 -13.25
C HIS A 106 7.50 -5.45 -13.25
N HIS A 107 6.33 -5.20 -12.64
CA HIS A 107 5.20 -6.11 -12.71
C HIS A 107 4.78 -6.37 -14.16
N GLY A 108 4.73 -5.34 -15.00
CA GLY A 108 4.40 -5.48 -16.41
C GLY A 108 5.38 -6.31 -17.23
N LEU A 109 6.63 -6.52 -16.73
CA LEU A 109 7.62 -7.39 -17.37
C LEU A 109 7.35 -8.88 -17.10
N ILE A 110 6.73 -9.20 -15.97
CA ILE A 110 6.48 -10.59 -15.55
C ILE A 110 5.03 -11.04 -15.74
N ALA A 111 4.09 -10.12 -15.77
CA ALA A 111 2.65 -10.37 -15.94
C ALA A 111 2.09 -9.52 -17.10
N PRO A 112 2.17 -10.00 -18.36
CA PRO A 112 1.79 -9.22 -19.53
C PRO A 112 0.27 -8.99 -19.65
N ASP A 113 -0.56 -9.82 -18.99
CA ASP A 113 -2.02 -9.80 -19.08
C ASP A 113 -2.65 -8.54 -18.45
N ILE A 114 -1.94 -7.90 -17.55
CA ILE A 114 -2.37 -6.64 -16.90
C ILE A 114 -1.26 -5.59 -16.94
N ALA A 115 -1.65 -4.34 -16.96
CA ALA A 115 -0.75 -3.21 -16.77
C ALA A 115 -1.13 -2.44 -15.51
N LEU A 116 -0.14 -2.25 -14.63
CA LEU A 116 -0.25 -1.39 -13.46
C LEU A 116 0.28 0.01 -13.81
N SER A 117 -0.46 1.04 -13.44
CA SER A 117 -0.01 2.44 -13.53
C SER A 117 -0.17 3.17 -12.20
N LEU A 118 0.71 4.15 -11.98
CA LEU A 118 0.57 5.15 -10.93
C LEU A 118 0.38 6.51 -11.60
N GLU A 119 -0.76 7.12 -11.36
CA GLU A 119 -1.14 8.42 -11.91
C GLU A 119 -1.35 9.41 -10.77
N VAL A 120 -1.01 10.68 -10.97
CA VAL A 120 -1.24 11.75 -9.99
C VAL A 120 -2.00 12.88 -10.66
N THR A 121 -3.17 13.20 -10.11
CA THR A 121 -4.00 14.31 -10.58
C THR A 121 -4.32 15.21 -9.40
N GLY A 122 -3.73 16.41 -9.37
CA GLY A 122 -3.82 17.32 -8.22
C GLY A 122 -3.27 16.67 -6.95
N SER A 123 -4.10 16.56 -5.93
CA SER A 123 -3.75 15.93 -4.65
C SER A 123 -4.06 14.43 -4.57
N VAL A 124 -4.55 13.82 -5.65
CA VAL A 124 -4.97 12.42 -5.68
C VAL A 124 -3.97 11.57 -6.45
N ALA A 125 -3.48 10.51 -5.81
CA ALA A 125 -2.73 9.44 -6.44
C ALA A 125 -3.66 8.26 -6.72
N THR A 126 -3.57 7.68 -7.91
CA THR A 126 -4.36 6.55 -8.38
C THR A 126 -3.45 5.41 -8.81
N ILE A 127 -3.59 4.23 -8.22
CA ILE A 127 -3.01 2.99 -8.74
C ILE A 127 -4.11 2.27 -9.49
N ARG A 128 -3.90 2.06 -10.80
CA ARG A 128 -4.86 1.49 -11.73
C ARG A 128 -4.35 0.19 -12.31
N ILE A 129 -5.25 -0.75 -12.53
CA ILE A 129 -5.03 -1.97 -13.34
C ILE A 129 -5.79 -1.80 -14.65
N ALA A 130 -5.08 -1.91 -15.77
CA ALA A 130 -5.64 -2.08 -17.08
C ALA A 130 -5.49 -3.55 -17.51
N GLU A 131 -6.58 -4.22 -17.83
CA GLU A 131 -6.57 -5.57 -18.38
C GLU A 131 -6.18 -5.49 -19.85
N ARG A 132 -5.23 -6.31 -20.33
CA ARG A 132 -4.77 -6.32 -21.72
C ARG A 132 -5.45 -7.46 -22.46
N SER A 133 -6.19 -7.12 -23.53
CA SER A 133 -6.75 -8.09 -24.47
C SER A 133 -5.76 -8.33 -25.60
N GLU A 134 -5.41 -9.57 -25.93
CA GLU A 134 -4.47 -9.92 -27.01
C GLU A 134 -4.88 -9.44 -28.41
N HIS A 135 -6.12 -8.97 -28.60
CA HIS A 135 -6.62 -8.53 -29.90
C HIS A 135 -6.15 -7.16 -30.38
N LEU A 136 -5.34 -6.41 -29.63
CA LEU A 136 -4.83 -5.08 -30.01
C LEU A 136 -3.38 -5.06 -30.51
N THR A 137 -2.69 -6.20 -30.64
CA THR A 137 -1.27 -6.25 -31.05
C THR A 137 -1.01 -6.66 -32.50
N GLN A 138 -2.05 -6.77 -33.35
CA GLN A 138 -1.83 -6.80 -34.80
C GLN A 138 -2.15 -5.44 -35.42
N GLY A 139 -1.19 -4.53 -35.40
CA GLY A 139 -1.23 -3.31 -36.22
C GLY A 139 -1.09 -2.01 -35.47
N SER A 140 0.05 -1.73 -34.92
CA SER A 140 0.67 -0.39 -34.97
C SER A 140 2.11 -0.49 -34.50
N GLY A 141 3.03 -0.48 -35.47
CA GLY A 141 4.44 -0.19 -35.23
C GLY A 141 4.57 1.23 -34.70
N LEU A 142 4.70 1.38 -33.40
CA LEU A 142 5.23 2.58 -32.79
C LEU A 142 6.71 2.35 -32.53
N VAL A 143 7.51 2.73 -33.54
CA VAL A 143 8.89 3.11 -33.35
C VAL A 143 8.86 4.38 -32.50
N GLY A 144 9.03 4.25 -31.21
CA GLY A 144 9.21 5.38 -30.30
C GLY A 144 10.69 5.78 -30.34
N ASP A 145 10.96 7.00 -30.75
CA ASP A 145 12.25 7.66 -30.72
C ASP A 145 12.90 7.53 -29.33
N PHE A 146 13.95 6.75 -29.28
CA PHE A 146 14.91 6.80 -28.17
C PHE A 146 15.79 8.03 -28.38
N ALA A 147 15.57 9.08 -27.61
CA ALA A 147 16.52 10.17 -27.51
C ALA A 147 17.83 9.61 -26.92
N GLU A 148 18.87 9.59 -27.72
CA GLU A 148 20.25 9.27 -27.35
C GLU A 148 20.73 10.22 -26.25
N VAL A 149 20.93 9.71 -25.06
CA VAL A 149 21.76 10.38 -24.04
C VAL A 149 23.21 10.02 -24.34
N LYS A 150 23.96 10.98 -24.86
CA LYS A 150 25.39 10.88 -25.07
C LYS A 150 26.10 10.75 -23.74
N GLU A 151 26.72 9.60 -23.50
CA GLU A 151 27.72 9.41 -22.45
C GLU A 151 29.09 9.97 -22.92
N GLU A 152 29.66 10.87 -22.13
CA GLU A 152 31.05 11.26 -22.27
C GLU A 152 31.99 10.17 -21.71
N PRO A 153 33.16 9.90 -22.34
CA PRO A 153 34.03 8.83 -21.92
C PRO A 153 34.89 9.20 -20.73
N ALA A 154 34.76 8.48 -19.62
CA ALA A 154 35.65 8.56 -18.48
C ALA A 154 36.99 7.84 -18.76
N THR A 155 38.05 8.55 -18.50
CA THR A 155 39.48 8.21 -18.66
C THR A 155 39.88 7.00 -17.81
N ARG A 156 40.63 6.10 -18.42
CA ARG A 156 41.34 4.95 -17.81
C ARG A 156 42.44 5.42 -16.85
N ALA A 157 42.50 4.79 -15.67
CA ALA A 157 43.75 4.68 -14.91
C ALA A 157 43.82 3.36 -14.12
N GLY A 158 44.80 2.55 -14.42
CA GLY A 158 45.69 1.83 -13.48
C GLY A 158 45.23 0.47 -12.94
N ASP A 159 45.76 -0.58 -13.58
CA ASP A 159 45.94 -1.94 -13.05
C ASP A 159 46.61 -1.96 -11.67
N THR A 160 46.05 -2.75 -10.74
CA THR A 160 46.84 -3.47 -9.73
C THR A 160 46.12 -4.78 -9.33
N GLN A 161 46.77 -5.89 -9.71
CA GLN A 161 46.41 -7.24 -9.31
C GLN A 161 46.66 -7.47 -7.82
N GLN A 162 45.68 -7.98 -7.09
CA GLN A 162 45.88 -8.59 -5.78
C GLN A 162 45.26 -9.99 -5.71
N LYS A 163 46.10 -10.95 -5.32
CA LYS A 163 45.93 -12.38 -5.20
C LYS A 163 45.01 -12.74 -3.99
N PRO A 164 44.12 -13.72 -4.07
CA PRO A 164 43.27 -14.13 -2.96
C PRO A 164 44.00 -15.06 -1.97
N PRO A 165 43.64 -15.00 -0.66
CA PRO A 165 44.16 -15.93 0.35
C PRO A 165 43.34 -17.25 0.42
N PRO A 166 43.89 -18.33 1.03
CA PRO A 166 43.38 -19.68 0.90
C PRO A 166 42.22 -20.01 1.84
N ALA A 167 41.43 -21.00 1.40
CA ALA A 167 40.27 -21.56 2.10
C ALA A 167 40.61 -22.27 3.41
N ARG A 168 39.76 -22.08 4.44
CA ARG A 168 39.73 -22.92 5.65
C ARG A 168 38.46 -23.77 5.65
N SER A 169 38.66 -25.08 5.89
CA SER A 169 37.61 -26.10 6.03
C SER A 169 36.80 -25.96 7.32
N PRO A 170 35.53 -26.42 7.34
CA PRO A 170 34.66 -26.35 8.51
C PRO A 170 34.71 -27.63 9.37
N ALA A 171 34.59 -27.47 10.68
CA ALA A 171 34.28 -28.55 11.62
C ALA A 171 32.90 -28.31 12.29
N HIS A 172 32.08 -29.35 12.22
CA HIS A 172 30.93 -29.77 13.03
C HIS A 172 30.34 -28.84 14.09
N ALA A 173 29.02 -28.59 14.01
CA ALA A 173 28.07 -28.76 15.13
C ALA A 173 26.59 -28.66 14.68
N ASP A 174 25.89 -29.72 15.03
CA ASP A 174 24.53 -29.87 15.50
C ASP A 174 23.29 -29.53 14.65
N SER A 175 22.67 -30.67 14.31
CA SER A 175 21.31 -30.84 13.86
C SER A 175 20.31 -30.62 15.00
N ALA A 176 19.44 -29.64 14.89
CA ALA A 176 18.05 -29.66 15.38
C ALA A 176 17.42 -28.28 15.17
N LEU A 177 16.76 -28.10 14.05
CA LEU A 177 15.66 -27.13 13.79
C LEU A 177 15.40 -27.04 12.28
N ALA A 178 15.27 -28.20 11.65
CA ALA A 178 14.82 -28.29 10.25
C ALA A 178 13.29 -28.18 10.20
N GLY A 179 12.79 -27.04 9.74
CA GLY A 179 11.36 -26.90 9.49
C GLY A 179 10.83 -25.48 9.30
N ARG A 180 11.68 -24.46 9.23
CA ARG A 180 11.25 -23.08 8.95
C ARG A 180 12.36 -22.33 8.23
N ALA A 181 12.45 -22.53 6.93
CA ALA A 181 13.30 -21.73 6.10
C ALA A 181 12.66 -21.79 4.71
N ALA A 182 12.59 -20.75 4.11
CA ALA A 182 13.54 -19.99 3.41
C ALA A 182 12.88 -19.40 2.17
N TRP A 183 12.56 -18.16 2.25
CA TRP A 183 12.28 -17.38 1.07
C TRP A 183 13.58 -17.01 0.32
N ASP A 184 14.78 -17.26 0.90
CA ASP A 184 16.00 -16.70 0.35
C ASP A 184 17.31 -17.45 0.60
N SER A 185 17.35 -18.64 1.16
CA SER A 185 18.62 -19.30 1.47
C SER A 185 18.91 -20.61 0.73
N ALA A 186 18.06 -21.02 -0.21
CA ALA A 186 18.43 -22.06 -1.15
C ALA A 186 19.04 -21.41 -2.38
N PRO A 187 20.31 -21.72 -2.77
CA PRO A 187 20.78 -21.39 -4.11
C PRO A 187 19.81 -22.02 -5.10
N TYR A 188 19.37 -21.28 -6.10
CA TYR A 188 18.61 -21.80 -7.24
C TYR A 188 19.28 -23.10 -7.69
N PRO A 189 18.58 -24.24 -7.70
CA PRO A 189 19.16 -25.42 -8.33
C PRO A 189 19.46 -25.04 -9.79
N PRO A 190 20.63 -25.40 -10.33
CA PRO A 190 20.91 -25.18 -11.73
C PRO A 190 19.78 -25.81 -12.54
N PRO A 191 19.34 -25.21 -13.66
CA PRO A 191 18.30 -25.79 -14.49
C PRO A 191 18.70 -27.23 -14.82
N ALA A 192 17.82 -28.19 -14.55
CA ALA A 192 18.06 -29.59 -14.84
C ALA A 192 18.36 -29.72 -16.34
N VAL A 193 19.57 -30.02 -16.68
CA VAL A 193 20.01 -30.29 -18.07
C VAL A 193 19.23 -31.51 -18.50
N GLY A 194 18.26 -31.35 -19.41
CA GLY A 194 17.42 -32.44 -19.92
C GLY A 194 15.97 -32.46 -19.48
N ALA A 195 15.46 -31.41 -18.83
CA ALA A 195 14.01 -31.29 -18.62
C ALA A 195 13.30 -31.27 -19.99
N PRO A 196 12.26 -32.12 -20.20
CA PRO A 196 11.49 -32.06 -21.42
C PRO A 196 10.90 -30.65 -21.60
N PRO A 197 10.77 -30.14 -22.86
CA PRO A 197 10.17 -28.85 -23.10
C PRO A 197 8.80 -28.83 -22.42
N LEU A 198 8.53 -27.77 -21.64
CA LEU A 198 7.24 -27.56 -21.01
C LEU A 198 6.16 -27.69 -22.11
N PRO A 199 5.07 -28.43 -21.86
CA PRO A 199 4.00 -28.54 -22.83
C PRO A 199 3.56 -27.14 -23.26
N ALA A 200 3.39 -26.93 -24.57
CA ALA A 200 2.96 -25.67 -25.13
C ALA A 200 1.73 -25.19 -24.35
N GLN A 201 1.86 -24.05 -23.66
CA GLN A 201 0.77 -23.48 -22.89
C GLN A 201 -0.32 -23.08 -23.88
N ASN A 202 -1.49 -23.68 -23.78
CA ASN A 202 -2.63 -23.24 -24.55
C ASN A 202 -2.85 -21.73 -24.26
N PRO A 203 -2.95 -20.87 -25.30
CA PRO A 203 -3.22 -19.46 -25.10
C PRO A 203 -4.52 -19.31 -24.30
N MET A 204 -4.43 -18.58 -23.20
CA MET A 204 -5.59 -18.27 -22.37
C MET A 204 -6.53 -17.31 -23.11
N PRO A 205 -7.85 -17.47 -22.97
CA PRO A 205 -8.77 -16.46 -23.49
C PRO A 205 -8.48 -15.10 -22.85
N PRO A 206 -8.62 -14.00 -23.59
CA PRO A 206 -8.13 -12.65 -23.26
C PRO A 206 -8.86 -11.97 -22.08
N CYS A 207 -9.84 -12.60 -21.45
CA CYS A 207 -10.47 -12.15 -20.22
C CYS A 207 -10.29 -13.20 -19.13
N LEU A 208 -9.82 -12.78 -17.97
CA LEU A 208 -9.78 -13.63 -16.78
C LEU A 208 -11.19 -14.17 -16.51
N PRO A 209 -11.40 -15.50 -16.47
CA PRO A 209 -12.73 -16.05 -16.24
C PRO A 209 -13.21 -15.70 -14.81
N GLU A 210 -14.46 -15.35 -14.66
CA GLU A 210 -15.10 -15.27 -13.35
C GLU A 210 -15.11 -16.67 -12.69
N PRO A 211 -14.77 -16.88 -11.43
CA PRO A 211 -14.52 -15.88 -10.37
C PRO A 211 -13.03 -15.47 -10.22
N MET A 212 -12.14 -15.91 -11.08
CA MET A 212 -10.69 -15.64 -10.96
C MET A 212 -10.36 -14.15 -11.19
N ARG A 213 -11.12 -13.48 -12.06
CA ARG A 213 -10.93 -12.05 -12.35
C ARG A 213 -11.09 -11.19 -11.11
N GLU A 214 -12.15 -11.41 -10.32
CA GLU A 214 -12.33 -10.70 -9.05
C GLU A 214 -11.14 -10.92 -8.12
N PHE A 215 -10.76 -12.18 -7.91
CA PHE A 215 -9.67 -12.53 -6.99
C PHE A 215 -8.33 -11.93 -7.44
N CYS A 216 -8.01 -11.96 -8.74
CA CYS A 216 -6.81 -11.34 -9.31
C CYS A 216 -6.76 -9.83 -9.05
N LEU A 217 -7.78 -9.09 -9.49
CA LEU A 217 -7.80 -7.63 -9.40
C LEU A 217 -7.75 -7.14 -7.95
N VAL A 218 -8.50 -7.79 -7.06
CA VAL A 218 -8.48 -7.49 -5.62
C VAL A 218 -7.11 -7.78 -5.02
N SER A 219 -6.53 -8.95 -5.30
CA SER A 219 -5.26 -9.37 -4.71
C SER A 219 -4.10 -8.51 -5.20
N VAL A 220 -4.04 -8.18 -6.49
CA VAL A 220 -2.99 -7.31 -7.05
C VAL A 220 -3.02 -5.92 -6.39
N LEU A 221 -4.18 -5.28 -6.28
CA LEU A 221 -4.29 -3.97 -5.60
C LEU A 221 -3.96 -4.08 -4.11
N ARG A 222 -4.37 -5.16 -3.45
CA ARG A 222 -4.04 -5.41 -2.04
C ARG A 222 -2.55 -5.64 -1.82
N ASN A 223 -1.88 -6.38 -2.71
CA ASN A 223 -0.44 -6.62 -2.65
C ASN A 223 0.33 -5.30 -2.75
N VAL A 224 0.01 -4.46 -3.74
CA VAL A 224 0.67 -3.15 -3.90
C VAL A 224 0.40 -2.25 -2.69
N LEU A 225 -0.85 -2.15 -2.24
CA LEU A 225 -1.24 -1.32 -1.09
C LEU A 225 -0.57 -1.82 0.20
N GLY A 226 -0.58 -3.13 0.45
CA GLY A 226 0.03 -3.74 1.63
C GLY A 226 1.54 -3.49 1.68
N LEU A 227 2.23 -3.71 0.56
CA LEU A 227 3.65 -3.42 0.43
C LEU A 227 3.96 -1.94 0.60
N ALA A 228 3.16 -1.05 -0.02
CA ALA A 228 3.31 0.40 0.11
C ALA A 228 3.19 0.85 1.58
N CYS A 229 2.16 0.39 2.29
CA CYS A 229 1.99 0.65 3.72
C CYS A 229 3.18 0.16 4.55
N TRP A 230 3.67 -1.04 4.25
CA TRP A 230 4.81 -1.63 4.95
C TRP A 230 6.10 -0.85 4.69
N MET A 231 6.38 -0.49 3.43
CA MET A 231 7.60 0.25 3.06
C MET A 231 7.74 1.58 3.80
N VAL A 232 6.65 2.31 3.99
CA VAL A 232 6.66 3.61 4.68
C VAL A 232 6.31 3.53 6.16
N ASP A 233 6.04 2.33 6.69
CA ASP A 233 5.57 2.13 8.07
C ASP A 233 4.35 3.00 8.39
N SER A 234 3.39 3.05 7.48
CA SER A 234 2.19 3.88 7.60
C SER A 234 0.99 3.24 6.94
N ARG A 235 -0.17 3.35 7.57
CA ARG A 235 -1.43 3.13 6.90
C ARG A 235 -1.61 4.21 5.82
N ILE A 236 -1.92 3.79 4.60
CA ILE A 236 -2.35 4.67 3.53
C ILE A 236 -3.87 4.66 3.54
N GLN A 237 -4.47 5.81 3.88
CA GLN A 237 -5.92 5.97 3.88
C GLN A 237 -6.40 6.09 2.45
N LEU A 238 -7.29 5.19 2.03
CA LEU A 238 -7.88 5.27 0.70
C LEU A 238 -9.01 6.31 0.67
N LEU A 239 -9.04 7.08 -0.40
CA LEU A 239 -10.16 7.94 -0.79
C LEU A 239 -11.27 7.11 -1.42
N GLY A 240 -10.92 6.02 -2.11
CA GLY A 240 -11.83 5.06 -2.70
C GLY A 240 -11.13 3.87 -3.32
N ALA A 241 -11.91 2.81 -3.55
CA ALA A 241 -11.54 1.65 -4.36
C ALA A 241 -12.65 1.38 -5.36
N GLN A 242 -12.33 1.11 -6.62
CA GLN A 242 -13.31 0.85 -7.67
C GLN A 242 -12.96 -0.42 -8.43
N PHE A 243 -13.98 -1.18 -8.82
CA PHE A 243 -13.81 -2.46 -9.50
C PHE A 243 -14.75 -2.59 -10.71
N PRO A 244 -14.29 -3.23 -11.83
CA PRO A 244 -15.05 -3.30 -13.08
C PRO A 244 -16.06 -4.46 -13.15
N PHE A 245 -16.22 -5.22 -12.08
CA PHE A 245 -17.20 -6.31 -12.00
C PHE A 245 -18.47 -5.90 -11.25
N ALA A 246 -19.54 -6.65 -11.41
CA ALA A 246 -20.81 -6.44 -10.70
C ALA A 246 -20.61 -6.59 -9.19
N THR A 247 -21.48 -5.95 -8.40
CA THR A 247 -21.45 -6.07 -6.93
C THR A 247 -21.54 -7.53 -6.49
N PRO A 248 -20.50 -8.10 -5.88
CA PRO A 248 -20.51 -9.49 -5.47
C PRO A 248 -21.40 -9.69 -4.21
N PRO A 249 -21.96 -10.90 -4.00
CA PRO A 249 -22.78 -11.20 -2.82
C PRO A 249 -22.06 -10.89 -1.49
N HIS A 250 -20.74 -10.98 -1.47
CA HIS A 250 -19.89 -10.72 -0.31
C HIS A 250 -19.30 -9.30 -0.29
N ALA A 251 -19.92 -8.31 -0.95
CA ALA A 251 -19.42 -6.93 -1.05
C ALA A 251 -19.07 -6.29 0.30
N ASN A 252 -19.75 -6.68 1.38
CA ASN A 252 -19.43 -6.21 2.74
C ASN A 252 -18.01 -6.61 3.24
N ALA A 253 -17.36 -7.61 2.63
CA ALA A 253 -15.96 -7.96 2.93
C ALA A 253 -14.97 -6.88 2.48
N TYR A 254 -15.33 -6.11 1.46
CA TYR A 254 -14.46 -5.07 0.91
C TYR A 254 -14.18 -3.93 1.90
N ALA A 255 -15.10 -3.64 2.82
CA ALA A 255 -14.86 -2.67 3.90
C ALA A 255 -13.70 -3.10 4.84
N VAL A 256 -13.41 -4.40 4.92
CA VAL A 256 -12.25 -4.93 5.66
C VAL A 256 -10.99 -4.92 4.80
N LEU A 257 -11.11 -5.23 3.51
CA LEU A 257 -9.99 -5.29 2.58
C LEU A 257 -9.46 -3.90 2.21
N PHE A 258 -10.34 -2.91 2.05
CA PHE A 258 -10.00 -1.55 1.64
C PHE A 258 -10.50 -0.54 2.67
N SER A 259 -9.67 0.44 3.02
CA SER A 259 -9.94 1.39 4.11
C SER A 259 -10.81 2.58 3.73
N GLY A 260 -11.41 2.58 2.55
CA GLY A 260 -12.26 3.65 2.02
C GLY A 260 -13.54 3.10 1.40
N PRO A 261 -14.39 3.98 0.84
CA PRO A 261 -15.57 3.56 0.10
C PRO A 261 -15.18 2.69 -1.10
N THR A 262 -15.96 1.63 -1.33
CA THR A 262 -15.74 0.72 -2.47
C THR A 262 -16.95 0.76 -3.39
N THR A 263 -16.73 0.90 -4.70
CA THR A 263 -17.75 0.90 -5.74
C THR A 263 -17.47 -0.16 -6.80
N PHE A 264 -18.52 -0.66 -7.43
CA PHE A 264 -18.48 -1.72 -8.44
C PHE A 264 -19.09 -1.24 -9.75
N GLY A 265 -18.81 -1.94 -10.87
CA GLY A 265 -19.29 -1.56 -12.18
C GLY A 265 -18.53 -0.36 -12.79
N ALA A 266 -17.30 -0.14 -12.36
CA ALA A 266 -16.41 0.91 -12.91
C ALA A 266 -15.72 0.43 -14.20
N ASP A 267 -15.08 1.34 -14.93
CA ASP A 267 -14.36 1.00 -16.16
C ASP A 267 -13.07 0.22 -15.91
N SER A 268 -12.47 0.34 -14.72
CA SER A 268 -11.21 -0.33 -14.36
C SER A 268 -11.09 -0.55 -12.86
N ALA A 269 -10.25 -1.53 -12.47
CA ALA A 269 -9.88 -1.71 -11.07
C ALA A 269 -8.83 -0.68 -10.66
N HIS A 270 -9.12 0.12 -9.63
CA HIS A 270 -8.16 1.08 -9.10
C HIS A 270 -8.43 1.46 -7.64
N ILE A 271 -7.39 1.96 -6.98
CA ILE A 271 -7.45 2.58 -5.66
C ILE A 271 -6.93 3.99 -5.71
N GLN A 272 -7.53 4.88 -4.91
CA GLN A 272 -7.18 6.29 -4.82
C GLN A 272 -6.80 6.67 -3.39
N PHE A 273 -5.77 7.49 -3.24
CA PHE A 273 -5.28 7.98 -1.95
C PHE A 273 -4.62 9.36 -2.10
N ASP A 274 -4.34 10.02 -0.98
CA ASP A 274 -3.69 11.33 -0.98
C ASP A 274 -2.25 11.23 -1.53
N ALA A 275 -1.94 12.02 -2.56
CA ALA A 275 -0.64 12.03 -3.22
C ALA A 275 0.54 12.37 -2.29
N GLN A 276 0.28 12.99 -1.13
CA GLN A 276 1.33 13.30 -0.13
C GLN A 276 2.02 12.03 0.40
N TYR A 277 1.33 10.87 0.43
CA TYR A 277 1.98 9.60 0.80
C TYR A 277 3.14 9.25 -0.14
N LEU A 278 3.09 9.65 -1.41
CA LEU A 278 4.15 9.37 -2.40
C LEU A 278 5.49 10.01 -2.06
N ALA A 279 5.48 11.13 -1.33
CA ALA A 279 6.68 11.83 -0.90
C ALA A 279 7.34 11.20 0.35
N LEU A 280 6.67 10.28 1.03
CA LEU A 280 7.24 9.65 2.23
C LEU A 280 8.50 8.84 1.89
N PRO A 281 9.59 9.02 2.67
CA PRO A 281 10.78 8.17 2.54
C PRO A 281 10.49 6.76 3.03
N LEU A 282 11.13 5.78 2.41
CA LEU A 282 11.04 4.38 2.83
C LEU A 282 11.69 4.21 4.21
N ARG A 283 11.16 3.28 5.00
CA ARG A 283 11.58 2.98 6.39
C ARG A 283 12.09 1.56 6.57
N ARG A 284 12.16 0.80 5.50
CA ARG A 284 12.54 -0.63 5.51
C ARG A 284 13.80 -0.82 4.70
N ASP A 285 14.62 -1.74 5.16
CA ASP A 285 15.85 -2.19 4.49
C ASP A 285 15.70 -3.65 4.00
N GLU A 286 16.74 -4.18 3.39
CA GLU A 286 16.77 -5.56 2.88
C GLU A 286 16.57 -6.59 3.99
N LYS A 287 17.12 -6.38 5.18
CA LYS A 287 16.94 -7.28 6.32
C LYS A 287 15.47 -7.33 6.77
N ALA A 288 14.83 -6.17 6.84
CA ALA A 288 13.41 -6.09 7.16
C ALA A 288 12.56 -6.74 6.05
N LEU A 289 12.98 -6.61 4.77
CA LEU A 289 12.30 -7.26 3.65
C LEU A 289 12.38 -8.79 3.76
N GLN A 290 13.53 -9.36 4.03
CA GLN A 290 13.69 -10.80 4.22
C GLN A 290 12.79 -11.34 5.34
N GLN A 291 12.70 -10.62 6.45
CA GLN A 291 11.78 -10.98 7.55
C GLN A 291 10.32 -10.89 7.15
N MET A 292 9.95 -9.85 6.41
CA MET A 292 8.58 -9.66 5.94
C MET A 292 8.15 -10.76 4.96
N LEU A 293 9.01 -11.15 4.03
CA LEU A 293 8.71 -12.17 3.02
C LEU A 293 8.37 -13.54 3.62
N GLN A 294 8.83 -13.85 4.83
CA GLN A 294 8.44 -15.07 5.56
C GLN A 294 6.95 -15.11 5.91
N HIS A 295 6.30 -13.93 6.00
CA HIS A 295 4.89 -13.75 6.35
C HIS A 295 4.25 -12.62 5.53
N ALA A 296 4.46 -12.61 4.22
CA ALA A 296 4.02 -11.50 3.36
C ALA A 296 2.50 -11.43 3.19
N LEU A 297 1.81 -12.58 3.17
CA LEU A 297 0.36 -12.63 2.93
C LEU A 297 -0.50 -11.87 3.96
N PRO A 298 -0.18 -11.81 5.27
CA PRO A 298 -0.94 -10.97 6.21
C PRO A 298 -1.00 -9.50 5.81
N LEU A 299 0.03 -8.96 5.13
CA LEU A 299 0.02 -7.57 4.64
C LEU A 299 -1.07 -7.33 3.59
N THR A 300 -1.45 -8.35 2.85
CA THR A 300 -2.49 -8.25 1.82
C THR A 300 -3.90 -8.31 2.39
N VAL A 301 -4.08 -8.87 3.59
CA VAL A 301 -5.38 -9.04 4.25
C VAL A 301 -5.58 -8.03 5.37
N LEU A 302 -4.56 -7.82 6.22
CA LEU A 302 -4.67 -6.97 7.40
C LEU A 302 -4.30 -5.51 7.04
N GLN A 303 -5.12 -4.58 7.52
CA GLN A 303 -4.84 -3.16 7.35
C GLN A 303 -3.76 -2.69 8.34
N TYR A 304 -2.84 -1.86 7.87
CA TYR A 304 -1.87 -1.16 8.72
C TYR A 304 -2.57 -0.21 9.69
N ARG A 305 -2.10 -0.09 10.93
CA ARG A 305 -2.82 0.65 11.99
C ARG A 305 -2.39 2.10 12.13
N ARG A 306 -1.12 2.42 11.90
CA ARG A 306 -0.53 3.75 12.08
C ARG A 306 -0.61 4.56 10.79
N ASP A 307 -1.05 5.82 10.86
CA ASP A 307 -1.06 6.77 9.74
C ASP A 307 -0.08 7.91 10.05
N ARG A 308 1.04 7.94 9.36
CA ARG A 308 2.11 8.94 9.54
C ARG A 308 1.70 10.35 9.07
N LEU A 309 0.70 10.45 8.22
CA LEU A 309 0.17 11.73 7.77
C LEU A 309 -1.01 12.23 8.60
N LEU A 310 -1.46 11.48 9.62
CA LEU A 310 -2.64 11.85 10.38
C LEU A 310 -2.52 13.26 10.98
N VAL A 311 -1.40 13.58 11.62
CA VAL A 311 -1.17 14.92 12.21
C VAL A 311 -1.27 16.01 11.15
N GLN A 312 -0.69 15.80 9.98
CA GLN A 312 -0.75 16.75 8.86
C GLN A 312 -2.17 16.88 8.30
N ARG A 313 -2.87 15.76 8.11
CA ARG A 313 -4.27 15.73 7.68
C ARG A 313 -5.18 16.44 8.68
N VAL A 314 -4.95 16.25 9.98
CA VAL A 314 -5.66 16.98 11.04
C VAL A 314 -5.44 18.50 10.90
N ARG A 315 -4.19 18.96 10.73
CA ARG A 315 -3.89 20.39 10.51
C ARG A 315 -4.62 20.95 9.29
N GLN A 316 -4.57 20.25 8.16
CA GLN A 316 -5.25 20.65 6.93
C GLN A 316 -6.76 20.72 7.10
N THR A 317 -7.36 19.70 7.70
CA THR A 317 -8.81 19.64 7.93
C THR A 317 -9.26 20.76 8.89
N LEU A 318 -8.49 21.04 9.94
CA LEU A 318 -8.75 22.17 10.86
C LEU A 318 -8.65 23.51 10.14
N ALA A 319 -7.69 23.67 9.20
CA ALA A 319 -7.53 24.90 8.43
C ALA A 319 -8.65 25.13 7.41
N SER A 320 -9.04 24.07 6.67
CA SER A 320 -10.05 24.15 5.60
C SER A 320 -11.51 24.10 6.11
N HIS A 321 -11.78 23.41 7.22
CA HIS A 321 -13.12 23.17 7.75
C HIS A 321 -13.29 23.68 9.19
N ALA A 322 -12.78 24.88 9.48
CA ALA A 322 -12.73 25.45 10.84
C ALA A 322 -14.10 25.46 11.56
N GLN A 323 -15.20 25.65 10.82
CA GLN A 323 -16.54 25.66 11.40
C GLN A 323 -17.15 24.27 11.67
N GLN A 324 -16.63 23.23 11.01
CA GLN A 324 -17.14 21.85 11.13
C GLN A 324 -16.32 20.99 12.08
N THR A 325 -15.18 21.48 12.55
CA THR A 325 -14.20 20.72 13.36
C THR A 325 -14.19 21.09 14.83
N HIS A 326 -15.35 21.53 15.36
CA HIS A 326 -15.46 21.95 16.76
C HIS A 326 -15.23 20.79 17.75
N SER A 327 -15.67 19.58 17.42
CA SER A 327 -15.50 18.40 18.28
C SER A 327 -14.49 17.39 17.71
N ALA A 328 -14.04 16.47 18.55
CA ALA A 328 -13.18 15.36 18.13
C ALA A 328 -13.95 14.36 17.25
N GLU A 329 -15.24 14.19 17.50
CA GLU A 329 -16.12 13.31 16.76
C GLU A 329 -16.32 13.80 15.32
N ALA A 330 -16.64 15.10 15.16
CA ALA A 330 -16.81 15.71 13.84
C ALA A 330 -15.52 15.63 13.01
N LEU A 331 -14.38 15.90 13.62
CA LEU A 331 -13.07 15.79 12.97
C LEU A 331 -12.76 14.33 12.61
N ALA A 332 -13.02 13.37 13.49
CA ALA A 332 -12.79 11.95 13.26
C ALA A 332 -13.66 11.43 12.09
N THR A 333 -14.89 11.90 11.98
CA THR A 333 -15.80 11.59 10.85
C THR A 333 -15.21 12.11 9.53
N LEU A 334 -14.77 13.37 9.48
CA LEU A 334 -14.14 13.95 8.28
C LEU A 334 -12.85 13.21 7.86
N LEU A 335 -12.12 12.66 8.81
CA LEU A 335 -10.89 11.92 8.58
C LEU A 335 -11.10 10.41 8.37
N ASN A 336 -12.34 9.92 8.41
CA ASN A 336 -12.71 8.50 8.32
C ASN A 336 -11.96 7.62 9.35
N VAL A 337 -11.88 8.09 10.59
CA VAL A 337 -11.29 7.36 11.73
C VAL A 337 -12.25 7.42 12.93
N SER A 338 -12.07 6.52 13.91
CA SER A 338 -12.79 6.65 15.18
C SER A 338 -12.15 7.74 16.06
N PRO A 339 -12.93 8.43 16.96
CA PRO A 339 -12.36 9.38 17.91
C PRO A 339 -11.26 8.77 18.77
N ARG A 340 -11.41 7.51 19.19
CA ARG A 340 -10.39 6.75 19.94
C ARG A 340 -9.12 6.55 19.11
N THR A 341 -9.25 6.23 17.83
CA THR A 341 -8.10 6.08 16.91
C THR A 341 -7.41 7.42 16.71
N LEU A 342 -8.16 8.51 16.51
CA LEU A 342 -7.64 9.85 16.38
C LEU A 342 -6.78 10.23 17.60
N HIS A 343 -7.32 10.15 18.81
CA HIS A 343 -6.58 10.49 20.04
C HIS A 343 -5.36 9.62 20.25
N ARG A 344 -5.44 8.30 20.02
CA ARG A 344 -4.31 7.39 20.17
C ARG A 344 -3.19 7.73 19.21
N GLN A 345 -3.48 7.93 17.92
CA GLN A 345 -2.46 8.20 16.92
C GLN A 345 -1.84 9.58 17.11
N LEU A 346 -2.62 10.60 17.48
CA LEU A 346 -2.06 11.91 17.83
C LEU A 346 -1.06 11.78 18.99
N LYS A 347 -1.41 11.01 20.03
CA LYS A 347 -0.52 10.77 21.17
C LYS A 347 0.75 10.02 20.76
N GLU A 348 0.65 9.03 19.88
CA GLU A 348 1.80 8.28 19.33
C GLU A 348 2.76 9.20 18.54
N GLU A 349 2.23 10.24 17.88
CA GLU A 349 3.03 11.27 17.17
C GLU A 349 3.45 12.45 18.07
N GLY A 350 3.20 12.37 19.40
CA GLY A 350 3.55 13.44 20.34
C GLY A 350 2.69 14.70 20.20
N ALA A 351 1.54 14.62 19.53
CA ALA A 351 0.62 15.72 19.31
C ALA A 351 -0.68 15.58 20.13
N THR A 352 -1.32 16.70 20.41
CA THR A 352 -2.65 16.74 20.99
C THR A 352 -3.61 17.47 20.06
N LEU A 353 -4.89 17.08 20.03
CA LEU A 353 -5.90 17.77 19.22
C LEU A 353 -6.01 19.25 19.58
N GLN A 354 -5.94 19.58 20.88
CA GLN A 354 -5.98 20.97 21.33
C GLN A 354 -4.76 21.75 20.84
N GLY A 355 -3.56 21.19 20.94
CA GLY A 355 -2.34 21.82 20.45
C GLY A 355 -2.40 22.12 18.95
N LEU A 356 -2.90 21.16 18.14
CA LEU A 356 -3.06 21.35 16.69
C LEU A 356 -4.12 22.42 16.36
N LYS A 357 -5.22 22.49 17.13
CA LYS A 357 -6.22 23.57 16.99
C LYS A 357 -5.59 24.93 17.30
N ASP A 358 -4.78 25.00 18.32
CA ASP A 358 -4.12 26.25 18.74
C ASP A 358 -3.08 26.68 17.71
N GLU A 359 -2.27 25.76 17.17
CA GLU A 359 -1.33 26.02 16.08
C GLU A 359 -2.02 26.62 14.83
N VAL A 360 -3.11 26.00 14.38
CA VAL A 360 -3.86 26.46 13.20
C VAL A 360 -4.49 27.84 13.44
N ARG A 361 -5.09 28.05 14.61
CA ARG A 361 -5.67 29.35 15.00
C ARG A 361 -4.63 30.43 15.10
N GLN A 362 -3.46 30.13 15.68
CA GLN A 362 -2.33 31.04 15.79
C GLN A 362 -1.83 31.45 14.39
N GLY A 363 -1.57 30.49 13.51
CA GLY A 363 -1.10 30.75 12.15
C GLY A 363 -2.07 31.66 11.39
N ARG A 364 -3.39 31.38 11.46
CA ARG A 364 -4.43 32.18 10.81
C ARG A 364 -4.53 33.59 11.40
N ALA A 365 -4.43 33.72 12.71
CA ALA A 365 -4.43 35.03 13.38
C ALA A 365 -3.21 35.88 12.97
N ILE A 366 -2.02 35.29 12.97
CA ILE A 366 -0.80 35.95 12.52
C ILE A 366 -0.93 36.41 11.06
N GLU A 367 -1.38 35.56 10.18
CA GLU A 367 -1.59 35.90 8.77
C GLU A 367 -2.55 37.08 8.60
N LEU A 368 -3.69 37.08 9.28
CA LEU A 368 -4.67 38.16 9.21
C LEU A 368 -4.15 39.47 9.81
N LEU A 369 -3.39 39.41 10.89
CA LEU A 369 -2.77 40.60 11.52
C LEU A 369 -1.71 41.20 10.64
N HIS A 370 -0.94 40.42 9.87
CA HIS A 370 0.06 40.89 8.93
C HIS A 370 -0.50 41.43 7.62
N ARG A 371 -1.54 40.76 7.08
CA ARG A 371 -2.02 41.06 5.73
C ARG A 371 -3.23 41.98 5.68
N THR A 372 -3.88 42.25 6.80
CA THR A 372 -5.14 42.99 6.82
C THR A 372 -5.20 43.97 7.98
N GLU A 373 -5.92 45.07 7.79
CA GLU A 373 -6.25 46.04 8.85
C GLU A 373 -7.60 45.71 9.56
N ARG A 374 -8.08 44.52 9.46
CA ARG A 374 -9.35 44.11 10.11
C ARG A 374 -9.37 44.40 11.59
N PRO A 375 -10.49 44.87 12.16
CA PRO A 375 -10.65 44.99 13.61
C PRO A 375 -10.28 43.71 14.36
N ILE A 376 -9.68 43.84 15.54
CA ILE A 376 -9.25 42.66 16.33
C ILE A 376 -10.38 41.66 16.57
N LYS A 377 -11.61 42.16 16.77
CA LYS A 377 -12.80 41.32 16.88
C LYS A 377 -13.02 40.46 15.64
N GLN A 378 -12.90 41.00 14.45
CA GLN A 378 -13.07 40.24 13.20
C GLN A 378 -11.94 39.23 12.98
N VAL A 379 -10.70 39.58 13.40
CA VAL A 379 -9.58 38.63 13.39
C VAL A 379 -9.85 37.47 14.35
N ALA A 380 -10.39 37.74 15.54
CA ALA A 380 -10.75 36.70 16.50
C ALA A 380 -11.81 35.74 15.94
N GLU A 381 -12.86 36.27 15.34
CA GLU A 381 -13.92 35.45 14.69
C GLU A 381 -13.34 34.61 13.53
N ALA A 382 -12.57 35.22 12.66
CA ALA A 382 -11.93 34.54 11.53
C ALA A 382 -10.90 33.48 11.98
N ALA A 383 -10.23 33.65 13.12
CA ALA A 383 -9.36 32.66 13.73
C ALA A 383 -10.11 31.57 14.52
N GLY A 384 -11.43 31.59 14.54
CA GLY A 384 -12.27 30.54 15.15
C GLY A 384 -12.49 30.73 16.66
N PHE A 385 -12.43 31.97 17.16
CA PHE A 385 -12.78 32.30 18.55
C PHE A 385 -14.20 32.85 18.66
N ARG A 386 -14.92 32.42 19.68
CA ARG A 386 -16.30 32.90 19.95
C ARG A 386 -16.35 34.31 20.51
N ASN A 387 -15.25 34.76 21.17
CA ASN A 387 -15.15 36.10 21.72
C ASN A 387 -13.74 36.65 21.70
N GLU A 388 -13.63 37.96 21.60
CA GLU A 388 -12.38 38.71 21.50
C GLU A 388 -11.48 38.54 22.73
N LYS A 389 -12.05 38.51 23.94
CA LYS A 389 -11.27 38.38 25.19
C LYS A 389 -10.50 37.07 25.25
N SER A 390 -11.15 35.96 24.83
CA SER A 390 -10.52 34.63 24.75
C SER A 390 -9.40 34.60 23.71
N PHE A 391 -9.62 35.26 22.55
CA PHE A 391 -8.58 35.41 21.52
C PHE A 391 -7.37 36.17 22.03
N ILE A 392 -7.56 37.37 22.63
CA ILE A 392 -6.45 38.19 23.14
C ILE A 392 -5.63 37.40 24.15
N ARG A 393 -6.27 36.68 25.08
CA ARG A 393 -5.58 35.84 26.08
C ARG A 393 -4.77 34.75 25.43
N ALA A 394 -5.36 34.00 24.50
CA ALA A 394 -4.69 32.92 23.78
C ALA A 394 -3.51 33.45 22.94
N PHE A 395 -3.73 34.50 22.18
CA PHE A 395 -2.70 35.11 21.33
C PHE A 395 -1.51 35.61 22.13
N LYS A 396 -1.76 36.28 23.27
CA LYS A 396 -0.71 36.73 24.21
C LYS A 396 0.05 35.54 24.81
N GLY A 397 -0.65 34.44 25.11
CA GLY A 397 -0.03 33.18 25.55
C GLY A 397 0.90 32.57 24.51
N TRP A 398 0.55 32.65 23.22
CA TRP A 398 1.33 32.08 22.12
C TRP A 398 2.52 32.93 21.70
N THR A 399 2.36 34.25 21.68
CA THR A 399 3.34 35.19 21.07
C THR A 399 4.04 36.11 22.08
N GLY A 400 3.57 36.15 23.32
CA GLY A 400 4.02 37.07 24.33
C GLY A 400 3.48 38.51 24.17
N LEU A 401 2.85 38.83 23.04
CA LEU A 401 2.33 40.17 22.71
C LEU A 401 0.80 40.17 22.57
N SER A 402 0.15 41.28 22.83
CA SER A 402 -1.24 41.42 22.43
C SER A 402 -1.37 41.51 20.90
N PRO A 403 -2.53 41.16 20.31
CA PRO A 403 -2.74 41.27 18.86
C PRO A 403 -2.48 42.70 18.32
N ALA A 404 -2.81 43.75 19.10
CA ALA A 404 -2.61 45.13 18.70
C ALA A 404 -1.10 45.51 18.71
N GLU A 405 -0.37 45.08 19.74
CA GLU A 405 1.08 45.28 19.82
C GLU A 405 1.81 44.51 18.71
N PHE A 406 1.38 43.27 18.44
CA PHE A 406 1.92 42.43 17.39
C PHE A 406 1.76 43.10 16.02
N ARG A 407 0.56 43.61 15.69
CA ARG A 407 0.29 44.33 14.44
C ARG A 407 1.19 45.59 14.29
N LYS A 408 1.34 46.38 15.34
CA LYS A 408 2.22 47.58 15.31
C LYS A 408 3.67 47.21 15.04
N LYS A 409 4.13 46.07 15.56
CA LYS A 409 5.51 45.60 15.41
C LYS A 409 5.80 44.97 14.05
N ALA A 410 4.76 44.42 13.42
CA ALA A 410 4.82 43.73 12.13
C ALA A 410 4.69 44.66 10.92
N LEU A 411 4.15 45.86 11.08
CA LEU A 411 4.15 46.90 10.05
C LEU A 411 5.50 47.63 10.15
N PRO A 412 6.38 47.56 9.11
CA PRO A 412 7.54 48.43 9.07
C PRO A 412 7.06 49.88 9.10
N LEU A 413 7.67 50.72 9.91
CA LEU A 413 7.52 52.14 9.84
C LEU A 413 8.06 52.63 8.48
N GLU A 414 7.22 52.62 7.45
CA GLU A 414 7.45 53.48 6.30
C GLU A 414 7.10 54.91 6.72
N ARG A 415 8.15 55.68 7.00
CA ARG A 415 8.18 57.12 6.89
C ARG A 415 9.17 57.49 5.81
#